data_04e3f0d6b95d517e001210cbf0b2a992
#
_entry.id   04e3f0d6b95d517e001210cbf0b2a992
#
_cell.length_a   1.000
_cell.length_b   1.000
_cell.length_c   1.000
_cell.angle_alpha   90.00
_cell.angle_beta   90.00
_cell.angle_gamma   90.00
#
_symmetry.space_group_name_H-M   'P 1'
#
loop_
_entity.id
_entity.type
_entity.pdbx_description
1 polymer ?
#
loop_
_entity_poly.entity_id
_entity_poly.type
_entity_poly.pdbx_seq_one_letter_code
_entity_poly.pdbx_strand_id
1 'polypeptide(L)'
;MNKPLYLSTLSLLGMLLFSTTPSAASLQAELVDSEGQPLANAVLTLRSEVAPVVAPATAVMDQISQQFAPNVLAVRSGTAVSFPNSDNIRHHVYSFSLAKRFELRLYQGTPSEPVVFDKPGVVVLGCNIHDWMVGYVYVTDDPWFAVSDAQGKLNLEQLPAGTYTASLWHPQAPDMLPQDAGQVQLTEAGNQQRFTLSMQAPGGQTAPSAPVSAFGDAFKKARDAAQ
;
A
#
# COMPACT_ATOMS: atom_id res chain seq x y z
N MET A 1 77.69 -34.81 26.39
CA MET A 1 77.36 -33.82 25.35
C MET A 1 75.82 -33.72 25.32
N ASN A 2 75.25 -32.78 26.08
CA ASN A 2 73.80 -32.58 26.20
C ASN A 2 73.35 -31.44 25.23
N LYS A 3 72.47 -31.77 24.31
CA LYS A 3 71.83 -30.77 23.43
C LYS A 3 70.57 -30.24 24.09
N PRO A 4 70.31 -28.91 24.14
CA PRO A 4 69.07 -28.38 24.64
C PRO A 4 67.93 -28.47 23.56
N LEU A 5 66.76 -28.89 24.01
CA LEU A 5 65.53 -28.96 23.22
C LEU A 5 64.85 -27.58 23.27
N TYR A 6 64.78 -26.89 22.13
CA TYR A 6 64.00 -25.65 22.01
C TYR A 6 62.56 -25.99 21.80
N LEU A 7 61.72 -25.67 22.77
CA LEU A 7 60.24 -25.77 22.65
C LEU A 7 59.71 -24.48 22.00
N SER A 8 59.37 -24.55 20.75
CA SER A 8 58.67 -23.42 20.03
C SER A 8 57.22 -23.38 20.46
N THR A 9 56.82 -22.37 21.22
CA THR A 9 55.41 -22.07 21.52
C THR A 9 54.83 -21.28 20.34
N LEU A 10 53.97 -21.95 19.55
CA LEU A 10 53.19 -21.33 18.46
C LEU A 10 51.97 -20.65 19.09
N SER A 11 52.02 -19.33 19.27
CA SER A 11 50.87 -18.53 19.71
C SER A 11 49.87 -18.41 18.57
N LEU A 12 48.77 -19.13 18.67
CA LEU A 12 47.63 -19.02 17.77
C LEU A 12 46.80 -17.78 18.16
N LEU A 13 47.05 -16.65 17.47
CA LEU A 13 46.24 -15.42 17.63
C LEU A 13 44.89 -15.60 16.97
N GLY A 14 43.86 -15.98 17.73
CA GLY A 14 42.50 -16.13 17.26
C GLY A 14 41.89 -14.75 16.90
N MET A 15 41.73 -14.47 15.62
CA MET A 15 41.07 -13.29 15.12
C MET A 15 39.54 -13.48 15.29
N LEU A 16 38.97 -12.91 16.35
CA LEU A 16 37.54 -12.83 16.57
C LEU A 16 36.93 -11.92 15.50
N LEU A 17 36.35 -12.51 14.47
CA LEU A 17 35.49 -11.81 13.51
C LEU A 17 34.18 -11.45 14.21
N PHE A 18 34.06 -10.22 14.69
CA PHE A 18 32.79 -9.67 15.12
C PHE A 18 31.93 -9.47 13.87
N SER A 19 30.99 -10.41 13.61
CA SER A 19 29.92 -10.22 12.64
C SER A 19 28.97 -9.17 13.21
N THR A 20 29.10 -7.92 12.76
CA THR A 20 28.10 -6.89 13.01
C THR A 20 26.88 -7.24 12.18
N THR A 21 25.86 -7.82 12.81
CA THR A 21 24.54 -7.89 12.17
C THR A 21 24.05 -6.46 11.96
N PRO A 22 23.68 -6.06 10.72
CA PRO A 22 23.08 -4.76 10.51
C PRO A 22 21.83 -4.66 11.38
N SER A 23 21.80 -3.68 12.29
CA SER A 23 20.62 -3.39 13.09
C SER A 23 19.55 -2.82 12.15
N ALA A 24 18.36 -3.37 12.20
CA ALA A 24 17.26 -2.90 11.40
C ALA A 24 16.63 -1.64 12.04
N ALA A 25 16.47 -0.59 11.25
CA ALA A 25 15.75 0.60 11.66
C ALA A 25 14.24 0.34 11.70
N SER A 26 13.51 1.14 12.46
CA SER A 26 12.06 1.21 12.44
C SER A 26 11.59 2.66 12.27
N LEU A 27 10.43 2.86 11.66
CA LEU A 27 9.76 4.15 11.54
C LEU A 27 8.36 4.05 12.11
N GLN A 28 8.08 4.80 13.16
CA GLN A 28 6.73 5.10 13.63
C GLN A 28 6.28 6.41 13.00
N ALA A 29 5.25 6.38 12.18
CA ALA A 29 4.75 7.57 11.52
C ALA A 29 3.35 7.93 11.99
N GLU A 30 3.08 9.23 12.06
CA GLU A 30 1.77 9.81 12.27
C GLU A 30 1.40 10.65 11.04
N LEU A 31 0.30 10.31 10.39
CA LEU A 31 -0.20 10.97 9.20
C LEU A 31 -1.37 11.88 9.58
N VAL A 32 -1.26 13.15 9.25
CA VAL A 32 -2.27 14.17 9.57
C VAL A 32 -2.59 15.02 8.33
N ASP A 33 -3.75 15.65 8.35
CA ASP A 33 -4.09 16.68 7.38
C ASP A 33 -3.43 18.04 7.71
N SER A 34 -3.72 19.08 6.91
CA SER A 34 -3.22 20.43 7.10
C SER A 34 -3.73 21.11 8.39
N GLU A 35 -4.80 20.59 9.00
CA GLU A 35 -5.37 21.05 10.26
C GLU A 35 -4.85 20.25 11.46
N GLY A 36 -3.98 19.26 11.21
CA GLY A 36 -3.41 18.37 12.24
C GLY A 36 -4.34 17.23 12.65
N GLN A 37 -5.44 16.97 11.91
CA GLN A 37 -6.34 15.86 12.20
C GLN A 37 -5.73 14.54 11.71
N PRO A 38 -5.84 13.45 12.46
CA PRO A 38 -5.31 12.16 12.05
C PRO A 38 -6.00 11.63 10.79
N LEU A 39 -5.22 11.13 9.86
CA LEU A 39 -5.69 10.53 8.61
C LEU A 39 -5.66 9.01 8.69
N ALA A 40 -6.84 8.40 8.80
CA ALA A 40 -7.02 6.97 8.62
C ALA A 40 -6.97 6.59 7.13
N ASN A 41 -6.52 5.37 6.81
CA ASN A 41 -6.45 4.89 5.43
C ASN A 41 -5.51 5.69 4.50
N ALA A 42 -4.57 6.45 5.06
CA ALA A 42 -3.51 7.06 4.29
C ALA A 42 -2.36 6.08 4.08
N VAL A 43 -1.74 6.12 2.91
CA VAL A 43 -0.61 5.26 2.56
C VAL A 43 0.67 6.07 2.62
N LEU A 44 1.67 5.57 3.34
CA LEU A 44 3.05 6.02 3.27
C LEU A 44 3.86 5.01 2.46
N THR A 45 4.62 5.47 1.48
CA THR A 45 5.64 4.67 0.80
C THR A 45 7.02 5.25 1.02
N LEU A 46 8.02 4.38 1.11
CA LEU A 46 9.42 4.75 1.24
C LEU A 46 10.24 4.07 0.13
N ARG A 47 11.06 4.86 -0.53
CA ARG A 47 12.00 4.41 -1.57
C ARG A 47 13.43 4.78 -1.18
N SER A 48 14.37 3.86 -1.36
CA SER A 48 15.80 4.12 -1.27
C SER A 48 16.50 3.66 -2.56
N GLU A 49 17.75 4.08 -2.76
CA GLU A 49 18.56 3.66 -3.91
C GLU A 49 18.83 2.14 -3.91
N VAL A 50 18.89 1.54 -2.71
CA VAL A 50 19.10 0.10 -2.54
C VAL A 50 17.78 -0.52 -2.10
N ALA A 51 17.01 -0.99 -3.08
CA ALA A 51 15.74 -1.67 -2.80
C ALA A 51 15.95 -3.19 -2.73
N PRO A 52 15.38 -3.89 -1.73
CA PRO A 52 15.40 -5.34 -1.71
C PRO A 52 14.55 -5.91 -2.85
N VAL A 53 15.01 -7.03 -3.42
CA VAL A 53 14.16 -7.83 -4.30
C VAL A 53 13.15 -8.55 -3.43
N VAL A 54 11.88 -8.23 -3.60
CA VAL A 54 10.78 -8.83 -2.83
C VAL A 54 9.94 -9.69 -3.76
N ALA A 55 9.67 -10.92 -3.34
CA ALA A 55 8.84 -11.85 -4.10
C ALA A 55 7.37 -11.35 -4.18
N PRO A 56 6.62 -11.76 -5.23
CA PRO A 56 5.19 -11.53 -5.31
C PRO A 56 4.49 -12.05 -4.05
N ALA A 57 3.51 -11.29 -3.58
CA ALA A 57 2.75 -11.60 -2.37
C ALA A 57 1.29 -11.92 -2.70
N THR A 58 0.55 -12.38 -1.72
CA THR A 58 -0.90 -12.49 -1.76
C THR A 58 -1.50 -11.53 -0.74
N ALA A 59 -2.69 -11.02 -1.05
CA ALA A 59 -3.44 -10.15 -0.15
C ALA A 59 -4.94 -10.44 -0.25
N VAL A 60 -5.71 -9.92 0.68
CA VAL A 60 -7.16 -10.10 0.76
C VAL A 60 -7.84 -8.74 0.89
N MET A 61 -8.88 -8.53 0.09
CA MET A 61 -9.84 -7.44 0.22
C MET A 61 -11.22 -8.06 0.32
N ASP A 62 -11.73 -8.20 1.53
CA ASP A 62 -13.02 -8.83 1.81
C ASP A 62 -14.18 -7.85 1.58
N GLN A 63 -15.38 -8.36 1.57
CA GLN A 63 -16.63 -7.61 1.50
C GLN A 63 -17.45 -7.95 2.75
N ILE A 64 -17.56 -6.99 3.66
CA ILE A 64 -18.18 -7.15 4.98
C ILE A 64 -19.08 -5.93 5.24
N SER A 65 -20.33 -6.19 5.62
CA SER A 65 -21.31 -5.13 5.91
C SER A 65 -21.47 -4.13 4.76
N GLN A 66 -21.47 -4.62 3.51
CA GLN A 66 -21.57 -3.84 2.28
C GLN A 66 -20.45 -2.81 2.13
N GLN A 67 -19.23 -3.18 2.56
CA GLN A 67 -18.03 -2.37 2.45
C GLN A 67 -16.85 -3.26 2.00
N PHE A 68 -15.89 -2.66 1.31
CA PHE A 68 -14.58 -3.30 1.13
C PHE A 68 -13.77 -3.21 2.42
N ALA A 69 -13.21 -4.32 2.86
CA ALA A 69 -12.45 -4.46 4.11
C ALA A 69 -11.07 -5.12 3.85
N PRO A 70 -9.97 -4.38 4.04
CA PRO A 70 -9.89 -2.98 4.44
C PRO A 70 -10.41 -2.02 3.35
N ASN A 71 -10.78 -0.79 3.71
CA ASN A 71 -11.21 0.21 2.72
C ASN A 71 -10.08 0.62 1.78
N VAL A 72 -8.86 0.71 2.29
CA VAL A 72 -7.62 0.91 1.52
C VAL A 72 -6.68 -0.26 1.75
N LEU A 73 -6.29 -0.94 0.68
CA LEU A 73 -5.30 -2.00 0.66
C LEU A 73 -4.09 -1.54 -0.13
N ALA A 74 -2.94 -1.42 0.52
CA ALA A 74 -1.68 -1.16 -0.17
C ALA A 74 -0.99 -2.48 -0.51
N VAL A 75 -0.54 -2.62 -1.76
CA VAL A 75 0.14 -3.83 -2.25
C VAL A 75 1.29 -3.49 -3.17
N ARG A 76 2.23 -4.41 -3.29
CA ARG A 76 3.30 -4.33 -4.29
C ARG A 76 2.78 -4.75 -5.67
N SER A 77 3.36 -4.18 -6.72
CA SER A 77 3.15 -4.67 -8.09
C SER A 77 3.44 -6.17 -8.19
N GLY A 78 2.55 -6.91 -8.84
CA GLY A 78 2.58 -8.36 -8.96
C GLY A 78 1.83 -9.12 -7.85
N THR A 79 1.29 -8.43 -6.85
CA THR A 79 0.49 -9.07 -5.78
C THR A 79 -0.81 -9.62 -6.34
N ALA A 80 -1.13 -10.86 -5.94
CA ALA A 80 -2.40 -11.51 -6.21
C ALA A 80 -3.38 -11.23 -5.06
N VAL A 81 -4.48 -10.52 -5.34
CA VAL A 81 -5.49 -10.13 -4.35
C VAL A 81 -6.73 -11.00 -4.51
N SER A 82 -7.13 -11.67 -3.44
CA SER A 82 -8.39 -12.38 -3.33
C SER A 82 -9.50 -11.45 -2.84
N PHE A 83 -10.71 -11.63 -3.37
CA PHE A 83 -11.89 -10.84 -3.02
C PHE A 83 -12.99 -11.74 -2.43
N PRO A 84 -12.84 -12.26 -1.20
CA PRO A 84 -13.94 -12.99 -0.57
C PRO A 84 -15.13 -12.07 -0.35
N ASN A 85 -16.32 -12.66 -0.29
CA ASN A 85 -17.56 -12.00 0.10
C ASN A 85 -18.09 -12.71 1.36
N SER A 86 -17.83 -12.13 2.52
CA SER A 86 -18.25 -12.61 3.82
C SER A 86 -19.67 -12.15 4.22
N ASP A 87 -20.32 -11.35 3.38
CA ASP A 87 -21.72 -10.98 3.54
C ASP A 87 -22.67 -12.13 3.15
N ASN A 88 -23.90 -12.07 3.64
CA ASN A 88 -24.96 -13.01 3.29
C ASN A 88 -25.69 -12.67 1.98
N ILE A 89 -25.26 -11.62 1.28
CA ILE A 89 -25.78 -11.16 0.00
C ILE A 89 -24.69 -11.19 -1.06
N ARG A 90 -25.09 -11.22 -2.33
CA ARG A 90 -24.12 -11.19 -3.44
C ARG A 90 -23.57 -9.79 -3.62
N HIS A 91 -22.30 -9.69 -3.99
CA HIS A 91 -21.66 -8.45 -4.41
C HIS A 91 -21.05 -8.57 -5.80
N HIS A 92 -20.79 -7.44 -6.41
CA HIS A 92 -20.07 -7.28 -7.66
C HIS A 92 -18.81 -6.47 -7.36
N VAL A 93 -17.64 -6.90 -7.84
CA VAL A 93 -16.42 -6.11 -7.71
C VAL A 93 -15.92 -5.75 -9.10
N TYR A 94 -15.75 -4.46 -9.36
CA TYR A 94 -15.19 -4.00 -10.62
C TYR A 94 -14.26 -2.81 -10.43
N SER A 95 -13.40 -2.61 -11.42
CA SER A 95 -12.58 -1.42 -11.57
C SER A 95 -12.41 -1.05 -13.03
N PHE A 96 -12.45 0.26 -13.30
CA PHE A 96 -12.11 0.85 -14.60
C PHE A 96 -10.79 1.65 -14.56
N SER A 97 -10.06 1.60 -13.44
CA SER A 97 -8.80 2.32 -13.27
C SER A 97 -7.75 1.86 -14.29
N LEU A 98 -6.90 2.80 -14.74
CA LEU A 98 -5.86 2.52 -15.74
C LEU A 98 -4.82 1.49 -15.24
N ALA A 99 -4.54 1.49 -13.93
CA ALA A 99 -3.62 0.54 -13.31
C ALA A 99 -4.17 -0.88 -13.35
N LYS A 100 -5.48 -1.08 -13.17
CA LYS A 100 -6.13 -2.39 -13.28
C LYS A 100 -7.60 -2.28 -13.66
N ARG A 101 -7.98 -2.91 -14.76
CA ARG A 101 -9.39 -3.10 -15.15
C ARG A 101 -9.77 -4.55 -14.96
N PHE A 102 -10.86 -4.79 -14.25
CA PHE A 102 -11.40 -6.14 -14.06
C PHE A 102 -12.86 -6.10 -13.59
N GLU A 103 -13.53 -7.24 -13.65
CA GLU A 103 -14.91 -7.42 -13.21
C GLU A 103 -15.08 -8.84 -12.63
N LEU A 104 -15.58 -8.91 -11.39
CA LEU A 104 -16.05 -10.13 -10.74
C LEU A 104 -17.57 -10.02 -10.57
N ARG A 105 -18.30 -10.69 -11.47
CA ARG A 105 -19.78 -10.55 -11.55
C ARG A 105 -20.45 -11.24 -10.40
N LEU A 106 -21.44 -10.57 -9.81
CA LEU A 106 -22.32 -10.98 -8.70
C LEU A 106 -22.07 -12.39 -8.13
N TYR A 107 -21.30 -12.45 -7.04
CA TYR A 107 -20.96 -13.69 -6.38
C TYR A 107 -21.18 -13.63 -4.87
N GLN A 108 -21.16 -14.78 -4.23
CA GLN A 108 -21.14 -15.01 -2.79
C GLN A 108 -20.00 -15.99 -2.48
N GLY A 109 -19.36 -15.85 -1.34
CA GLY A 109 -18.19 -16.64 -0.99
C GLY A 109 -16.91 -16.11 -1.67
N THR A 110 -15.99 -16.99 -2.00
CA THR A 110 -14.68 -16.60 -2.54
C THR A 110 -14.56 -17.04 -4.01
N PRO A 111 -14.23 -16.12 -4.93
CA PRO A 111 -13.88 -16.48 -6.30
C PRO A 111 -12.68 -17.43 -6.33
N SER A 112 -12.65 -18.34 -7.31
CA SER A 112 -11.58 -19.34 -7.45
C SER A 112 -10.23 -18.73 -7.78
N GLU A 113 -10.22 -17.61 -8.51
CA GLU A 113 -9.00 -16.99 -8.99
C GLU A 113 -8.81 -15.60 -8.38
N PRO A 114 -7.62 -15.30 -7.81
CA PRO A 114 -7.29 -13.97 -7.38
C PRO A 114 -7.01 -13.05 -8.58
N VAL A 115 -7.13 -11.75 -8.36
CA VAL A 115 -6.78 -10.73 -9.35
C VAL A 115 -5.35 -10.27 -9.11
N VAL A 116 -4.48 -10.37 -10.13
CA VAL A 116 -3.09 -9.88 -10.05
C VAL A 116 -3.03 -8.39 -10.36
N PHE A 117 -2.43 -7.61 -9.47
CA PHE A 117 -2.22 -6.16 -9.61
C PHE A 117 -0.79 -5.90 -10.09
N ASP A 118 -0.58 -5.86 -11.38
CA ASP A 118 0.72 -5.88 -12.06
C ASP A 118 1.31 -4.50 -12.40
N LYS A 119 0.53 -3.43 -12.23
CA LYS A 119 0.95 -2.05 -12.55
C LYS A 119 0.78 -1.13 -11.34
N PRO A 120 1.79 -0.28 -11.03
CA PRO A 120 1.66 0.71 -9.97
C PRO A 120 0.57 1.73 -10.30
N GLY A 121 -0.08 2.23 -9.26
CA GLY A 121 -1.14 3.24 -9.35
C GLY A 121 -2.31 2.96 -8.43
N VAL A 122 -3.29 3.84 -8.47
CA VAL A 122 -4.52 3.72 -7.67
C VAL A 122 -5.58 2.96 -8.46
N VAL A 123 -6.15 1.94 -7.83
CA VAL A 123 -7.27 1.16 -8.38
C VAL A 123 -8.48 1.39 -7.50
N VAL A 124 -9.49 2.07 -8.05
CA VAL A 124 -10.77 2.32 -7.40
C VAL A 124 -11.67 1.12 -7.66
N LEU A 125 -12.19 0.54 -6.59
CA LEU A 125 -13.14 -0.56 -6.63
C LEU A 125 -14.56 -0.04 -6.41
N GLY A 126 -15.51 -0.63 -7.11
CA GLY A 126 -16.93 -0.36 -6.95
C GLY A 126 -17.76 -1.63 -6.91
N CYS A 127 -18.96 -1.52 -6.37
CA CYS A 127 -20.01 -2.55 -6.44
C CYS A 127 -21.17 -2.03 -7.27
N ASN A 128 -21.65 -2.81 -8.23
CA ASN A 128 -22.71 -2.37 -9.16
C ASN A 128 -24.12 -2.30 -8.53
N ILE A 129 -24.32 -2.90 -7.36
CA ILE A 129 -25.63 -2.94 -6.69
C ILE A 129 -25.66 -2.13 -5.38
N HIS A 130 -24.53 -1.56 -4.96
CA HIS A 130 -24.40 -0.68 -3.80
C HIS A 130 -23.52 0.51 -4.18
N ASP A 131 -24.10 1.62 -4.58
CA ASP A 131 -23.39 2.81 -5.09
C ASP A 131 -22.38 3.41 -4.10
N TRP A 132 -22.61 3.21 -2.79
CA TRP A 132 -21.71 3.68 -1.72
C TRP A 132 -20.54 2.76 -1.45
N MET A 133 -20.54 1.52 -1.99
CA MET A 133 -19.52 0.52 -1.75
C MET A 133 -18.29 0.80 -2.61
N VAL A 134 -17.38 1.61 -2.08
CA VAL A 134 -16.13 2.01 -2.73
C VAL A 134 -14.95 1.56 -1.88
N GLY A 135 -13.91 1.04 -2.53
CA GLY A 135 -12.64 0.67 -1.92
C GLY A 135 -11.46 1.00 -2.83
N TYR A 136 -10.26 0.89 -2.30
CA TYR A 136 -9.06 1.30 -3.02
C TYR A 136 -7.95 0.26 -2.87
N VAL A 137 -7.31 -0.09 -3.99
CA VAL A 137 -6.04 -0.81 -3.97
C VAL A 137 -4.96 0.15 -4.44
N TYR A 138 -4.03 0.48 -3.55
CA TYR A 138 -2.85 1.27 -3.86
C TYR A 138 -1.72 0.33 -4.25
N VAL A 139 -1.36 0.32 -5.52
CA VAL A 139 -0.30 -0.55 -6.05
C VAL A 139 0.98 0.25 -6.17
N THR A 140 2.07 -0.24 -5.58
CA THR A 140 3.36 0.45 -5.56
C THR A 140 4.52 -0.47 -5.90
N ASP A 141 5.57 0.10 -6.50
CA ASP A 141 6.88 -0.54 -6.68
C ASP A 141 7.83 -0.22 -5.53
N ASP A 142 7.46 0.72 -4.64
CA ASP A 142 8.27 1.09 -3.49
C ASP A 142 8.36 -0.09 -2.51
N PRO A 143 9.56 -0.41 -2.01
CA PRO A 143 9.78 -1.63 -1.22
C PRO A 143 9.15 -1.59 0.17
N TRP A 144 8.96 -0.42 0.75
CA TRP A 144 8.38 -0.25 2.08
C TRP A 144 7.17 0.65 2.01
N PHE A 145 6.06 0.16 2.52
CA PHE A 145 4.80 0.91 2.57
C PHE A 145 3.92 0.38 3.70
N ALA A 146 3.07 1.24 4.22
CA ALA A 146 2.04 0.88 5.18
C ALA A 146 0.83 1.80 5.05
N VAL A 147 -0.31 1.34 5.57
CA VAL A 147 -1.56 2.09 5.65
C VAL A 147 -1.77 2.51 7.09
N SER A 148 -2.16 3.76 7.30
CA SER A 148 -2.43 4.29 8.64
C SER A 148 -3.73 3.75 9.24
N ASP A 149 -3.71 3.56 10.55
CA ASP A 149 -4.87 3.17 11.34
C ASP A 149 -5.86 4.33 11.56
N ALA A 150 -6.92 4.09 12.36
CA ALA A 150 -7.94 5.10 12.67
C ALA A 150 -7.39 6.32 13.43
N GLN A 151 -6.21 6.22 14.02
CA GLN A 151 -5.51 7.30 14.72
C GLN A 151 -4.43 7.96 13.85
N GLY A 152 -4.40 7.66 12.55
CA GLY A 152 -3.39 8.18 11.62
C GLY A 152 -2.00 7.58 11.81
N LYS A 153 -1.86 6.49 12.57
CA LYS A 153 -0.57 5.89 12.92
C LYS A 153 -0.26 4.69 12.04
N LEU A 154 1.01 4.53 11.72
CA LEU A 154 1.55 3.33 11.08
C LEU A 154 2.96 3.03 11.60
N ASN A 155 3.39 1.80 11.42
CA ASN A 155 4.72 1.33 11.76
C ASN A 155 5.35 0.59 10.58
N LEU A 156 6.59 0.94 10.25
CA LEU A 156 7.43 0.23 9.30
C LEU A 156 8.66 -0.31 10.05
N GLU A 157 8.89 -1.60 9.93
CA GLU A 157 9.96 -2.31 10.61
C GLU A 157 10.95 -2.92 9.61
N GLN A 158 12.12 -3.31 10.12
CA GLN A 158 13.16 -3.99 9.35
C GLN A 158 13.66 -3.18 8.15
N LEU A 159 13.71 -1.85 8.28
CA LEU A 159 14.31 -0.99 7.28
C LEU A 159 15.83 -0.92 7.48
N PRO A 160 16.64 -0.95 6.43
CA PRO A 160 18.02 -0.52 6.52
C PRO A 160 18.11 0.92 7.05
N ALA A 161 19.12 1.23 7.87
CA ALA A 161 19.42 2.62 8.18
C ALA A 161 19.86 3.35 6.90
N GLY A 162 19.42 4.59 6.70
CA GLY A 162 19.71 5.33 5.47
C GLY A 162 18.72 6.42 5.15
N THR A 163 18.86 6.99 3.95
CA THR A 163 17.99 8.05 3.43
C THR A 163 16.92 7.46 2.51
N TYR A 164 15.70 7.90 2.70
CA TYR A 164 14.52 7.48 1.96
C TYR A 164 13.80 8.67 1.36
N THR A 165 13.28 8.52 0.16
CA THR A 165 12.25 9.41 -0.38
C THR A 165 10.90 8.89 0.06
N ALA A 166 10.11 9.75 0.71
CA ALA A 166 8.77 9.43 1.20
C ALA A 166 7.70 9.99 0.26
N SER A 167 6.64 9.22 0.04
CA SER A 167 5.44 9.68 -0.65
C SER A 167 4.20 9.30 0.15
N LEU A 168 3.20 10.15 0.10
CA LEU A 168 1.92 9.98 0.81
C LEU A 168 0.77 9.93 -0.18
N TRP A 169 -0.22 9.10 0.14
CA TRP A 169 -1.46 9.05 -0.62
C TRP A 169 -2.67 8.85 0.30
N HIS A 170 -3.80 9.40 -0.10
CA HIS A 170 -5.10 9.19 0.56
C HIS A 170 -6.22 9.25 -0.49
N PRO A 171 -7.36 8.53 -0.32
CA PRO A 171 -8.48 8.60 -1.27
C PRO A 171 -9.02 10.01 -1.52
N GLN A 172 -8.87 10.90 -0.56
CA GLN A 172 -9.30 12.31 -0.64
C GLN A 172 -8.14 13.28 -0.95
N ALA A 173 -6.97 12.77 -1.38
CA ALA A 173 -5.91 13.62 -1.88
C ALA A 173 -6.34 14.31 -3.19
N PRO A 174 -5.84 15.53 -3.49
CA PRO A 174 -6.11 16.19 -4.75
C PRO A 174 -5.77 15.27 -5.94
N ASP A 175 -6.71 15.16 -6.88
CA ASP A 175 -6.58 14.31 -8.08
C ASP A 175 -6.30 12.82 -7.79
N MET A 176 -6.42 12.39 -6.54
CA MET A 176 -6.05 11.04 -6.06
C MET A 176 -4.60 10.65 -6.43
N LEU A 177 -3.70 11.63 -6.52
CA LEU A 177 -2.29 11.41 -6.83
C LEU A 177 -1.44 11.34 -5.55
N PRO A 178 -0.36 10.52 -5.54
CA PRO A 178 0.62 10.56 -4.47
C PRO A 178 1.28 11.93 -4.37
N GLN A 179 1.55 12.38 -3.15
CA GLN A 179 2.23 13.63 -2.84
C GLN A 179 3.64 13.33 -2.33
N ASP A 180 4.61 14.11 -2.78
CA ASP A 180 5.98 14.05 -2.26
C ASP A 180 5.98 14.51 -0.80
N ALA A 181 6.54 13.71 0.08
CA ALA A 181 6.70 13.98 1.51
C ALA A 181 8.16 14.23 1.89
N GLY A 182 9.02 14.42 0.90
CA GLY A 182 10.43 14.75 1.09
C GLY A 182 11.31 13.56 1.44
N GLN A 183 12.45 13.87 2.05
CA GLN A 183 13.42 12.86 2.47
C GLN A 183 13.32 12.58 3.96
N VAL A 184 13.50 11.30 4.31
CA VAL A 184 13.53 10.81 5.69
C VAL A 184 14.85 10.10 5.94
N GLN A 185 15.58 10.54 6.96
CA GLN A 185 16.80 9.86 7.41
C GLN A 185 16.44 8.90 8.54
N LEU A 186 16.63 7.60 8.31
CA LEU A 186 16.39 6.57 9.32
C LEU A 186 17.71 6.13 9.98
N THR A 187 17.68 6.04 11.30
CA THR A 187 18.78 5.55 12.13
C THR A 187 18.40 4.25 12.84
N GLU A 188 19.38 3.50 13.30
CA GLU A 188 19.16 2.26 14.05
C GLU A 188 18.46 2.46 15.41
N ALA A 189 18.45 3.69 15.94
CA ALA A 189 17.87 4.01 17.25
C ALA A 189 16.33 4.06 17.28
N GLY A 190 15.67 3.76 16.14
CA GLY A 190 14.24 3.99 15.96
C GLY A 190 13.95 5.45 15.58
N ASN A 191 12.89 5.66 14.81
CA ASN A 191 12.58 6.97 14.26
C ASN A 191 11.08 7.23 14.43
N GLN A 192 10.75 8.48 14.80
CA GLN A 192 9.38 8.97 14.87
C GLN A 192 9.25 10.16 13.92
N GLN A 193 8.23 10.14 13.07
CA GLN A 193 8.01 11.18 12.08
C GLN A 193 6.52 11.50 11.96
N ARG A 194 6.20 12.79 11.91
CA ARG A 194 4.87 13.26 11.52
C ARG A 194 4.91 13.73 10.07
N PHE A 195 3.94 13.29 9.29
CA PHE A 195 3.75 13.69 7.90
C PHE A 195 2.42 14.41 7.76
N THR A 196 2.43 15.48 6.99
CA THR A 196 1.22 16.24 6.67
C THR A 196 0.85 16.04 5.21
N LEU A 197 -0.39 15.68 4.96
CA LEU A 197 -0.95 15.48 3.63
C LEU A 197 -1.96 16.58 3.33
N SER A 198 -1.82 17.22 2.16
CA SER A 198 -2.83 18.15 1.67
C SER A 198 -4.07 17.38 1.24
N MET A 199 -5.22 17.74 1.80
CA MET A 199 -6.49 17.11 1.50
C MET A 199 -7.32 18.01 0.57
N GLN A 200 -8.14 17.41 -0.25
CA GLN A 200 -9.14 18.15 -1.01
C GLN A 200 -10.23 18.65 -0.05
N ALA A 201 -10.59 19.94 -0.16
CA ALA A 201 -11.64 20.49 0.67
C ALA A 201 -12.96 19.68 0.51
N PRO A 202 -13.71 19.43 1.60
CA PRO A 202 -15.04 18.82 1.49
C PRO A 202 -15.91 19.60 0.51
N GLY A 203 -16.39 18.97 -0.54
CA GLY A 203 -17.22 19.60 -1.60
C GLY A 203 -16.52 19.81 -2.94
N GLY A 204 -15.21 19.57 -3.05
CA GLY A 204 -14.46 19.63 -4.31
C GLY A 204 -14.42 18.31 -5.10
N GLN A 205 -14.95 17.23 -4.57
CA GLN A 205 -15.13 16.02 -5.34
C GLN A 205 -16.43 16.14 -6.15
N THR A 206 -16.33 16.65 -7.38
CA THR A 206 -17.06 15.97 -8.43
C THR A 206 -16.49 14.54 -8.40
N ALA A 207 -17.28 13.56 -7.94
CA ALA A 207 -16.99 12.16 -8.15
C ALA A 207 -16.40 12.05 -9.57
N PRO A 208 -15.22 11.41 -9.78
CA PRO A 208 -14.73 11.24 -11.12
C PRO A 208 -15.92 10.72 -11.91
N SER A 209 -16.41 11.52 -12.86
CA SER A 209 -17.55 11.12 -13.68
C SER A 209 -17.14 9.77 -14.20
N ALA A 210 -17.81 8.72 -13.76
CA ALA A 210 -17.53 7.37 -14.23
C ALA A 210 -17.40 7.53 -15.73
N PRO A 211 -16.30 7.08 -16.38
CA PRO A 211 -16.14 7.25 -17.80
C PRO A 211 -17.46 6.76 -18.38
N VAL A 212 -18.21 7.69 -19.01
CA VAL A 212 -19.58 7.45 -19.43
C VAL A 212 -19.51 6.15 -20.18
N SER A 213 -20.01 5.08 -19.61
CA SER A 213 -19.91 3.79 -20.25
C SER A 213 -20.62 3.93 -21.59
N ALA A 214 -20.11 3.33 -22.64
CA ALA A 214 -20.81 3.30 -23.94
C ALA A 214 -22.27 2.87 -23.77
N PHE A 215 -22.57 2.12 -22.72
CA PHE A 215 -23.91 1.74 -22.28
C PHE A 215 -24.67 2.93 -21.66
N GLY A 216 -24.04 3.74 -20.81
CA GLY A 216 -24.68 4.94 -20.22
C GLY A 216 -25.01 5.98 -21.27
N ASP A 217 -24.13 6.17 -22.26
CA ASP A 217 -24.39 7.06 -23.40
C ASP A 217 -25.49 6.51 -24.30
N ALA A 218 -25.50 5.21 -24.61
CA ALA A 218 -26.52 4.55 -25.37
C ALA A 218 -27.89 4.61 -24.67
N PHE A 219 -27.91 4.41 -23.35
CA PHE A 219 -29.15 4.49 -22.55
C PHE A 219 -29.71 5.92 -22.50
N LYS A 220 -28.85 6.91 -22.28
CA LYS A 220 -29.22 8.32 -22.30
C LYS A 220 -29.79 8.72 -23.67
N LYS A 221 -29.10 8.32 -24.75
CA LYS A 221 -29.55 8.59 -26.13
C LYS A 221 -30.87 7.92 -26.47
N ALA A 222 -31.10 6.67 -26.00
CA ALA A 222 -32.36 5.97 -26.19
C ALA A 222 -33.50 6.62 -25.41
N ARG A 223 -33.28 7.08 -24.19
CA ARG A 223 -34.25 7.80 -23.38
C ARG A 223 -34.63 9.14 -24.01
N ASP A 224 -33.64 9.92 -24.45
CA ASP A 224 -33.85 11.26 -25.03
C ASP A 224 -34.53 11.19 -26.43
N ALA A 225 -34.44 10.06 -27.13
CA ALA A 225 -35.14 9.81 -28.39
C ALA A 225 -36.57 9.31 -28.20
N ALA A 226 -36.99 8.95 -26.99
CA ALA A 226 -38.34 8.48 -26.66
C ALA A 226 -39.26 9.59 -26.10
N GLN A 227 -38.79 10.83 -25.99
CA GLN A 227 -39.52 12.04 -25.64
C GLN A 227 -39.81 12.89 -26.88
#